data_89bd525fc07cb6bc57d109e5af8ad1ed
#
_entry.id   89bd525fc07cb6bc57d109e5af8ad1ed
#
_cell.length_a   1.000
_cell.length_b   1.000
_cell.length_c   1.000
_cell.angle_alpha   90.00
_cell.angle_beta   90.00
_cell.angle_gamma   90.00
#
_symmetry.space_group_name_H-M   'P 1'
#
loop_
_entity.id
_entity.type
_entity.pdbx_description
1 polymer ?
#
loop_
_entity_poly.entity_id
_entity_poly.type
_entity_poly.pdbx_seq_one_letter_code
_entity_poly.pdbx_strand_id
1 'polypeptide(L)' 'LEQQITCHFCFKQFEVDIEINQEFTGHNTEIYDCIVCCNPNKLSCEIYDGEIRSLAVSDGNE' A
#
# COMPACT_ATOMS: atom_id res chain seq x y z
N LEU A 1 9.37 -3.88 -5.21
CA LEU A 1 8.46 -3.25 -6.17
C LEU A 1 8.01 -1.89 -5.64
N GLU A 2 8.35 -0.83 -6.37
CA GLU A 2 7.94 0.52 -5.99
C GLU A 2 6.52 0.79 -6.49
N GLN A 3 5.69 1.31 -5.58
CA GLN A 3 4.30 1.61 -5.89
C GLN A 3 3.96 3.01 -5.40
N GLN A 4 3.38 3.83 -6.27
CA GLN A 4 2.91 5.15 -5.90
C GLN A 4 1.51 5.04 -5.32
N ILE A 5 1.32 5.62 -4.14
CA ILE A 5 0.01 5.63 -3.48
C ILE A 5 -0.37 7.07 -3.09
N THR A 6 -1.66 7.27 -2.86
CA THR A 6 -2.19 8.57 -2.43
C THR A 6 -2.56 8.47 -0.95
N CYS A 7 -2.09 9.41 -0.15
CA CYS A 7 -2.41 9.45 1.27
C CYS A 7 -3.91 9.59 1.48
N HIS A 8 -4.44 8.80 2.43
CA HIS A 8 -5.87 8.82 2.76
C HIS A 8 -6.29 10.12 3.44
N PHE A 9 -5.35 10.83 4.05
CA PHE A 9 -5.65 12.01 4.87
C PHE A 9 -5.37 13.33 4.15
N CYS A 10 -4.18 13.50 3.60
CA CYS A 10 -3.77 14.76 2.96
C CYS A 10 -3.82 14.70 1.44
N PHE A 11 -4.06 13.54 0.86
CA PHE A 11 -4.16 13.29 -0.58
C PHE A 11 -2.89 13.58 -1.37
N LYS A 12 -1.74 13.65 -0.69
CA LYS A 12 -0.46 13.74 -1.38
C LYS A 12 0.00 12.37 -1.83
N GLN A 13 0.63 12.32 -3.00
CA GLN A 13 1.16 11.07 -3.54
C GLN A 13 2.57 10.84 -3.03
N PHE A 14 2.88 9.59 -2.70
CA PHE A 14 4.22 9.19 -2.30
C PHE A 14 4.47 7.75 -2.72
N GLU A 15 5.75 7.38 -2.79
CA GLU A 15 6.15 6.05 -3.21
C GLU A 15 6.44 5.18 -2.00
N VAL A 16 6.01 3.93 -2.08
CA VAL A 16 6.32 2.91 -1.08
C VAL A 16 6.96 1.72 -1.78
N ASP A 17 7.83 1.02 -1.05
CA ASP A 17 8.45 -0.19 -1.55
C ASP A 17 7.70 -1.39 -0.99
N ILE A 18 7.01 -2.11 -1.86
CA ILE A 18 6.24 -3.29 -1.48
C ILE A 18 7.04 -4.53 -1.86
N GLU A 19 7.42 -5.32 -0.87
CA GLU A 19 8.11 -6.57 -1.11
C GLU A 19 7.09 -7.67 -1.36
N ILE A 20 7.14 -8.22 -2.57
CA ILE A 20 6.24 -9.28 -2.99
C ILE A 20 7.08 -10.40 -3.59
N ASN A 21 6.85 -11.63 -3.10
CA ASN A 21 7.44 -12.81 -3.69
C ASN A 21 6.79 -13.06 -5.06
N GLN A 22 7.60 -13.37 -6.06
CA GLN A 22 7.11 -13.60 -7.43
C GLN A 22 6.09 -14.73 -7.55
N GLU A 23 6.07 -15.64 -6.60
CA GLU A 23 5.14 -16.76 -6.58
C GLU A 23 3.97 -16.55 -5.64
N PHE A 24 3.91 -15.39 -4.99
CA PHE A 24 2.87 -15.10 -4.01
C PHE A 24 1.53 -14.84 -4.69
N THR A 25 0.49 -15.50 -4.18
CA THR A 25 -0.89 -15.25 -4.56
C THR A 25 -1.69 -15.13 -3.28
N GLY A 26 -2.45 -14.04 -3.14
CA GLY A 26 -3.25 -13.80 -1.96
C GLY A 26 -3.41 -12.32 -1.66
N HIS A 27 -3.66 -12.01 -0.39
CA HIS A 27 -3.92 -10.66 0.08
C HIS A 27 -2.78 -10.22 1.00
N ASN A 28 -2.29 -9.00 0.79
CA ASN A 28 -1.24 -8.41 1.61
C ASN A 28 -1.72 -7.07 2.17
N THR A 29 -1.50 -6.86 3.47
CA THR A 29 -1.86 -5.61 4.14
C THR A 29 -0.64 -5.07 4.87
N GLU A 30 -0.30 -3.81 4.60
CA GLU A 30 0.83 -3.13 5.21
C GLU A 30 0.39 -1.75 5.68
N ILE A 31 1.10 -1.20 6.66
CA ILE A 31 0.85 0.16 7.12
C ILE A 31 2.06 1.02 6.80
N TYR A 32 1.82 2.13 6.11
CA TYR A 32 2.85 3.09 5.74
C TYR A 32 2.47 4.47 6.25
N ASP A 33 3.40 5.13 6.92
CA ASP A 33 3.19 6.50 7.39
C ASP A 33 3.38 7.48 6.24
N CYS A 34 2.48 8.45 6.13
CA CYS A 34 2.62 9.52 5.15
C CYS A 34 3.84 10.39 5.51
N ILE A 35 4.63 10.74 4.51
CA ILE A 35 5.81 11.57 4.71
C ILE A 35 5.46 13.04 4.88
N VAL A 36 4.23 13.43 4.62
CA VAL A 36 3.77 14.82 4.71
C VAL A 36 2.99 15.07 6.01
N CYS A 37 1.92 14.30 6.25
CA CYS A 37 1.05 14.50 7.41
C CYS A 37 1.33 13.53 8.56
N CYS A 38 2.19 12.55 8.35
CA CYS A 38 2.61 11.55 9.34
C CYS A 38 1.48 10.65 9.86
N ASN A 39 0.35 10.61 9.18
CA ASN A 39 -0.74 9.71 9.54
C ASN A 39 -0.53 8.33 8.92
N PRO A 40 -0.93 7.26 9.63
CA PRO A 40 -0.76 5.91 9.11
C PRO A 40 -1.78 5.61 8.01
N ASN A 41 -1.29 5.01 6.92
CA ASN A 41 -2.14 4.58 5.81
C ASN A 41 -2.11 3.05 5.74
N LYS A 42 -3.26 2.44 5.75
CA LYS A 42 -3.39 1.00 5.58
C LYS A 42 -3.50 0.67 4.10
N LEU A 43 -2.49 -0.02 3.60
CA LEU A 43 -2.41 -0.39 2.20
C LEU A 43 -2.80 -1.86 2.06
N SER A 44 -3.90 -2.09 1.35
CA SER A 44 -4.41 -3.43 1.09
C SER A 44 -4.21 -3.77 -0.38
N CYS A 45 -3.54 -4.87 -0.64
CA CYS A 45 -3.23 -5.33 -2.00
C CYS A 45 -3.76 -6.73 -2.23
N GLU A 46 -4.37 -6.95 -3.38
CA GLU A 46 -4.62 -8.29 -3.87
C GLU A 46 -3.55 -8.65 -4.89
N ILE A 47 -2.91 -9.79 -4.69
CA ILE A 47 -1.76 -10.19 -5.49
C ILE A 47 -2.07 -11.54 -6.13
N TYR A 48 -1.77 -11.64 -7.41
CA TYR A 48 -1.90 -12.88 -8.15
C TYR A 48 -0.62 -13.13 -8.94
N ASP A 49 0.03 -14.26 -8.65
CA ASP A 49 1.26 -14.67 -9.34
C ASP A 49 2.33 -13.57 -9.34
N GLY A 50 2.53 -12.94 -8.18
CA GLY A 50 3.53 -11.89 -8.01
C GLY A 50 3.14 -10.53 -8.54
N GLU A 51 1.92 -10.37 -9.07
CA GLU A 51 1.43 -9.09 -9.60
C GLU A 51 0.34 -8.51 -8.73
N ILE A 52 0.36 -7.18 -8.58
CA ILE A 52 -0.69 -6.48 -7.84
C ILE A 52 -1.92 -6.34 -8.74
N ARG A 53 -3.01 -6.97 -8.34
CA ARG A 53 -4.28 -6.93 -9.07
C ARG A 53 -5.20 -5.82 -8.57
N SER A 54 -5.12 -5.53 -7.28
CA SER A 54 -5.96 -4.50 -6.66
C SER A 54 -5.17 -3.82 -5.56
N LEU A 55 -5.37 -2.53 -5.41
CA LEU A 55 -4.67 -1.72 -4.43
C LEU A 55 -5.66 -0.74 -3.80
N ALA A 56 -5.74 -0.73 -2.49
CA ALA A 56 -6.61 0.19 -1.76
C ALA A 56 -5.85 0.81 -0.60
N VAL A 57 -6.11 2.09 -0.34
CA VAL A 57 -5.52 2.82 0.78
C VAL A 57 -6.65 3.28 1.71
N SER A 58 -6.49 3.04 2.99
CA SER A 58 -7.48 3.41 4.00
C SER A 58 -6.80 3.90 5.27
N ASP A 59 -7.61 4.26 6.28
CA ASP A 59 -7.11 4.70 7.57
C ASP A 59 -6.39 3.55 8.28
N GLY A 60 -5.12 3.76 8.61
CA GLY A 60 -4.32 2.75 9.31
C GLY A 60 -4.76 2.45 10.74
N ASN A 61 -5.64 3.28 11.28
CA ASN A 61 -6.18 3.09 12.63
C ASN A 61 -7.44 2.22 12.67
N GLU A 62 -7.90 1.78 11.54
CA GLU A 62 -9.06 0.87 11.46
C GLU A 62 -8.71 -0.54 11.91
#